data_95e6583ced9a562f6f07c4a66ab1d9f6
#
_entry.id   95e6583ced9a562f6f07c4a66ab1d9f6
#
_cell.length_a   1.000
_cell.length_b   1.000
_cell.length_c   1.000
_cell.angle_alpha   90.00
_cell.angle_beta   90.00
_cell.angle_gamma   90.00
#
_symmetry.space_group_name_H-M   'P 1'
#
loop_
_entity.id
_entity.type
_entity.pdbx_description
1 polymer ?
#
loop_
_entity_poly.entity_id
_entity_poly.type
_entity_poly.pdbx_seq_one_letter_code
_entity_poly.pdbx_strand_id
1 'polypeptide(L)'
;YRKSVDAFNKKYDGKYFADIEFIPRNDSGGGYSDKINASVMSGDLPDVLTVDGPNIAAYAENGIIQPLAKLTDEEKSVYLDSIIQQGTYNNKLYALGAMESSVGLYYNKDILAEAGVEVPDADHPWTWSEFTEVLKKVQPVVEKKKGYALDMTFPTGEATIYYYAPFFWSNGGDFVSKDGLKVNGVFNSKENLETVNYFKSFLDNGYMSKVQITDLFESGRAAFKFDGAWEVNTIYNNYPDVNLGVAPYVVSDNWDGGRYTPTGSWAFAASSKTK
;
A
#
# COMPACT_ATOMS: atom_id res chain seq x y z
N TYR A 1 4.66 -18.64 -4.03
CA TYR A 1 4.84 -19.40 -2.78
C TYR A 1 4.95 -20.91 -3.01
N ARG A 2 4.04 -21.60 -3.78
CA ARG A 2 4.12 -23.07 -4.00
C ARG A 2 5.50 -23.49 -4.49
N LYS A 3 6.04 -22.84 -5.52
CA LYS A 3 7.39 -23.14 -6.04
C LYS A 3 8.49 -23.03 -4.98
N SER A 4 8.36 -22.09 -4.05
CA SER A 4 9.32 -21.89 -2.95
C SER A 4 9.21 -23.02 -1.92
N VAL A 5 7.97 -23.44 -1.60
CA VAL A 5 7.71 -24.59 -0.70
C VAL A 5 8.20 -25.89 -1.33
N ASP A 6 7.93 -26.12 -2.63
CA ASP A 6 8.42 -27.31 -3.35
C ASP A 6 9.97 -27.36 -3.35
N ALA A 7 10.62 -26.22 -3.59
CA ALA A 7 12.07 -26.11 -3.55
C ALA A 7 12.65 -26.37 -2.14
N PHE A 8 11.98 -25.86 -1.11
CA PHE A 8 12.33 -26.12 0.29
C PHE A 8 12.22 -27.62 0.60
N ASN A 9 11.09 -28.24 0.29
CA ASN A 9 10.84 -29.66 0.54
C ASN A 9 11.87 -30.54 -0.17
N LYS A 10 12.21 -30.21 -1.42
CA LYS A 10 13.26 -30.90 -2.17
C LYS A 10 14.64 -30.75 -1.52
N LYS A 11 14.96 -29.51 -1.06
CA LYS A 11 16.28 -29.21 -0.45
C LYS A 11 16.47 -29.93 0.89
N TYR A 12 15.40 -30.05 1.67
CA TYR A 12 15.42 -30.59 3.03
C TYR A 12 14.73 -31.94 3.16
N ASP A 13 14.61 -32.69 2.06
CA ASP A 13 13.99 -34.01 2.04
C ASP A 13 14.54 -34.91 3.15
N GLY A 14 13.64 -35.61 3.84
CA GLY A 14 13.94 -36.46 4.98
C GLY A 14 14.32 -35.75 6.28
N LYS A 15 14.38 -34.39 6.29
CA LYS A 15 14.67 -33.60 7.51
C LYS A 15 13.49 -32.71 7.91
N TYR A 16 12.97 -31.95 6.96
CA TYR A 16 11.86 -31.02 7.16
C TYR A 16 10.88 -31.12 5.99
N PHE A 17 9.62 -30.94 6.30
CA PHE A 17 8.56 -30.86 5.30
C PHE A 17 7.69 -29.63 5.61
N ALA A 18 7.46 -28.79 4.60
CA ALA A 18 6.56 -27.64 4.69
C ALA A 18 5.30 -27.95 3.89
N ASP A 19 4.14 -27.69 4.50
CA ASP A 19 2.86 -27.60 3.83
C ASP A 19 2.38 -26.16 3.83
N ILE A 20 1.56 -25.77 2.85
CA ILE A 20 1.09 -24.41 2.69
C ILE A 20 -0.44 -24.33 2.63
N GLU A 21 -1.02 -23.60 3.57
CA GLU A 21 -2.42 -23.21 3.56
C GLU A 21 -2.57 -21.81 2.96
N PHE A 22 -3.44 -21.67 1.95
CA PHE A 22 -3.82 -20.38 1.39
C PHE A 22 -5.12 -19.92 2.03
N ILE A 23 -5.05 -18.81 2.75
CA ILE A 23 -6.22 -18.21 3.39
C ILE A 23 -6.67 -17.04 2.51
N PRO A 24 -7.92 -17.03 2.01
CA PRO A 24 -8.44 -15.91 1.24
C PRO A 24 -8.41 -14.61 2.04
N ARG A 25 -7.93 -13.55 1.41
CA ARG A 25 -8.04 -12.19 1.90
C ARG A 25 -9.32 -11.59 1.31
N ASN A 26 -10.21 -11.10 2.15
CA ASN A 26 -11.37 -10.33 1.66
C ASN A 26 -10.93 -8.89 1.33
N ASP A 27 -11.76 -8.13 0.62
CA ASP A 27 -11.45 -6.78 0.14
C ASP A 27 -11.07 -5.80 1.26
N SER A 28 -11.49 -6.04 2.49
CA SER A 28 -11.12 -5.27 3.68
C SER A 28 -9.88 -5.80 4.41
N GLY A 29 -9.24 -6.87 3.91
CA GLY A 29 -8.07 -7.49 4.54
C GLY A 29 -8.38 -8.35 5.76
N GLY A 30 -9.65 -8.38 6.25
CA GLY A 30 -10.03 -8.99 7.52
C GLY A 30 -9.93 -10.52 7.56
N GLY A 31 -10.25 -11.22 6.48
CA GLY A 31 -10.35 -12.69 6.50
C GLY A 31 -9.07 -13.41 6.94
N TYR A 32 -7.89 -12.92 6.52
CA TYR A 32 -6.61 -13.47 6.95
C TYR A 32 -6.34 -13.16 8.43
N SER A 33 -6.48 -11.92 8.85
CA SER A 33 -6.26 -11.48 10.23
C SER A 33 -7.22 -12.19 11.20
N ASP A 34 -8.48 -12.36 10.81
CA ASP A 34 -9.48 -13.09 11.62
C ASP A 34 -9.09 -14.55 11.82
N LYS A 35 -8.60 -15.21 10.76
CA LYS A 35 -8.10 -16.60 10.86
C LYS A 35 -6.90 -16.69 11.81
N ILE A 36 -5.94 -15.77 11.71
CA ILE A 36 -4.77 -15.75 12.59
C ILE A 36 -5.22 -15.51 14.04
N ASN A 37 -6.10 -14.55 14.29
CA ASN A 37 -6.61 -14.29 15.63
C ASN A 37 -7.34 -15.50 16.22
N ALA A 38 -8.15 -16.19 15.43
CA ALA A 38 -8.81 -17.43 15.86
C ALA A 38 -7.77 -18.53 16.18
N SER A 39 -6.72 -18.67 15.37
CA SER A 39 -5.65 -19.63 15.59
C SER A 39 -4.82 -19.31 16.84
N VAL A 40 -4.62 -18.03 17.16
CA VAL A 40 -4.01 -17.58 18.42
C VAL A 40 -4.86 -18.06 19.61
N MET A 41 -6.18 -17.84 19.56
CA MET A 41 -7.10 -18.21 20.64
C MET A 41 -7.20 -19.74 20.85
N SER A 42 -7.21 -20.51 19.76
CA SER A 42 -7.25 -21.97 19.82
C SER A 42 -5.90 -22.61 20.16
N GLY A 43 -4.79 -21.84 20.04
CA GLY A 43 -3.43 -22.37 20.20
C GLY A 43 -2.93 -23.16 18.99
N ASP A 44 -3.62 -23.07 17.85
CA ASP A 44 -3.33 -23.80 16.61
C ASP A 44 -2.72 -22.87 15.55
N LEU A 45 -1.62 -22.21 15.93
CA LEU A 45 -0.84 -21.39 15.01
C LEU A 45 0.07 -22.27 14.16
N PRO A 46 0.19 -22.00 12.84
CA PRO A 46 1.22 -22.64 12.00
C PRO A 46 2.63 -22.23 12.45
N ASP A 47 3.64 -23.00 12.08
CA ASP A 47 5.04 -22.70 12.43
C ASP A 47 5.52 -21.38 11.78
N VAL A 48 5.09 -21.12 10.56
CA VAL A 48 5.44 -19.91 9.80
C VAL A 48 4.16 -19.18 9.39
N LEU A 49 4.14 -17.88 9.66
CA LEU A 49 3.06 -16.96 9.27
C LEU A 49 3.55 -16.02 8.20
N THR A 50 2.66 -15.62 7.28
CA THR A 50 2.84 -14.35 6.58
C THR A 50 2.24 -13.24 7.44
N VAL A 51 2.96 -12.14 7.59
CA VAL A 51 2.52 -11.00 8.42
C VAL A 51 2.63 -9.74 7.58
N ASP A 52 1.59 -8.94 7.58
CA ASP A 52 1.65 -7.62 6.98
C ASP A 52 2.48 -6.68 7.88
N GLY A 53 3.32 -5.85 7.26
CA GLY A 53 4.28 -5.00 7.96
C GLY A 53 3.74 -4.25 9.17
N PRO A 54 2.59 -3.57 9.07
CA PRO A 54 1.98 -2.83 10.19
C PRO A 54 1.65 -3.69 11.41
N ASN A 55 1.47 -4.99 11.24
CA ASN A 55 1.08 -5.91 12.31
C ASN A 55 2.27 -6.53 13.05
N ILE A 56 3.51 -6.40 12.53
CA ILE A 56 4.69 -7.08 13.09
C ILE A 56 4.93 -6.68 14.55
N ALA A 57 4.93 -5.37 14.84
CA ALA A 57 5.16 -4.88 16.20
C ALA A 57 4.09 -5.37 17.18
N ALA A 58 2.81 -5.33 16.78
CA ALA A 58 1.71 -5.81 17.61
C ALA A 58 1.78 -7.32 17.84
N TYR A 59 2.13 -8.10 16.83
CA TYR A 59 2.26 -9.56 16.96
C TYR A 59 3.47 -9.94 17.82
N ALA A 60 4.57 -9.20 17.72
CA ALA A 60 5.74 -9.39 18.56
C ALA A 60 5.45 -9.08 20.04
N GLU A 61 4.78 -7.93 20.31
CA GLU A 61 4.42 -7.50 21.65
C GLU A 61 3.45 -8.47 22.33
N ASN A 62 2.48 -8.98 21.58
CA ASN A 62 1.50 -9.93 22.07
C ASN A 62 2.00 -11.40 22.10
N GLY A 63 3.27 -11.65 21.77
CA GLY A 63 3.87 -12.99 21.81
C GLY A 63 3.26 -13.97 20.81
N ILE A 64 2.70 -13.48 19.71
CA ILE A 64 2.17 -14.31 18.61
C ILE A 64 3.32 -14.84 17.76
N ILE A 65 4.32 -13.99 17.50
CA ILE A 65 5.54 -14.32 16.78
C ILE A 65 6.76 -14.21 17.71
N GLN A 66 7.80 -14.95 17.40
CA GLN A 66 9.04 -14.95 18.18
C GLN A 66 10.20 -14.34 17.37
N PRO A 67 11.27 -13.87 18.05
CA PRO A 67 12.44 -13.37 17.35
C PRO A 67 13.05 -14.44 16.45
N LEU A 68 13.42 -14.03 15.26
CA LEU A 68 14.20 -14.87 14.34
C LEU A 68 15.64 -15.01 14.82
N ALA A 69 16.34 -16.04 14.35
CA ALA A 69 17.76 -16.17 14.55
C ALA A 69 18.50 -14.93 14.05
N LYS A 70 19.60 -14.57 14.71
CA LYS A 70 20.40 -13.43 14.29
C LYS A 70 21.01 -13.69 12.91
N LEU A 71 20.69 -12.82 11.96
CA LEU A 71 21.31 -12.86 10.65
C LEU A 71 22.75 -12.34 10.71
N THR A 72 23.62 -12.93 9.91
CA THR A 72 24.93 -12.37 9.61
C THR A 72 24.80 -11.10 8.77
N ASP A 73 25.86 -10.31 8.66
CA ASP A 73 25.85 -9.11 7.82
C ASP A 73 25.71 -9.47 6.31
N GLU A 74 26.24 -10.61 5.89
CA GLU A 74 26.07 -11.14 4.54
C GLU A 74 24.60 -11.50 4.27
N GLU A 75 23.93 -12.20 5.19
CA GLU A 75 22.51 -12.52 5.06
C GLU A 75 21.62 -11.29 5.06
N LYS A 76 21.97 -10.24 5.80
CA LYS A 76 21.22 -8.96 5.78
C LYS A 76 21.42 -8.21 4.49
N SER A 77 22.60 -8.27 3.87
CA SER A 77 22.94 -7.49 2.68
C SER A 77 22.08 -7.80 1.44
N VAL A 78 21.36 -8.92 1.44
CA VAL A 78 20.43 -9.27 0.36
C VAL A 78 19.04 -8.63 0.52
N TYR A 79 18.78 -7.96 1.64
CA TYR A 79 17.54 -7.26 1.93
C TYR A 79 17.73 -5.75 1.87
N LEU A 80 16.66 -5.03 1.50
CA LEU A 80 16.62 -3.58 1.67
C LEU A 80 16.60 -3.23 3.16
N ASP A 81 17.21 -2.10 3.52
CA ASP A 81 17.22 -1.62 4.91
C ASP A 81 15.80 -1.41 5.45
N SER A 82 14.86 -0.95 4.61
CA SER A 82 13.44 -0.81 4.93
C SER A 82 12.81 -2.13 5.39
N ILE A 83 13.14 -3.24 4.73
CA ILE A 83 12.64 -4.58 5.08
C ILE A 83 13.16 -5.02 6.46
N ILE A 84 14.45 -4.82 6.71
CA ILE A 84 15.05 -5.15 8.02
C ILE A 84 14.46 -4.25 9.11
N GLN A 85 14.32 -2.95 8.84
CA GLN A 85 13.72 -2.00 9.78
C GLN A 85 12.26 -2.37 10.11
N GLN A 86 11.44 -2.64 9.09
CA GLN A 86 10.04 -3.03 9.26
C GLN A 86 9.89 -4.33 10.06
N GLY A 87 10.79 -5.30 9.83
CA GLY A 87 10.80 -6.59 10.55
C GLY A 87 11.32 -6.52 11.97
N THR A 88 11.85 -5.35 12.40
CA THR A 88 12.53 -5.20 13.69
C THR A 88 11.63 -4.51 14.71
N TYR A 89 11.47 -5.13 15.88
CA TYR A 89 10.78 -4.57 17.02
C TYR A 89 11.66 -4.72 18.27
N ASN A 90 11.79 -3.66 19.09
CA ASN A 90 12.63 -3.64 20.29
C ASN A 90 14.04 -4.23 20.06
N ASN A 91 14.71 -3.81 18.98
CA ASN A 91 16.06 -4.25 18.56
C ASN A 91 16.19 -5.76 18.25
N LYS A 92 15.09 -6.45 18.02
CA LYS A 92 15.08 -7.86 17.60
C LYS A 92 14.34 -7.99 16.27
N LEU A 93 14.86 -8.82 15.38
CA LEU A 93 14.23 -9.14 14.12
C LEU A 93 13.16 -10.23 14.35
N TYR A 94 11.91 -9.95 13.98
CA TYR A 94 10.77 -10.87 14.14
C TYR A 94 10.25 -11.39 12.80
N ALA A 95 10.48 -10.65 11.74
CA ALA A 95 9.98 -11.02 10.43
C ALA A 95 10.93 -10.58 9.33
N LEU A 96 10.90 -11.28 8.19
CA LEU A 96 11.65 -10.93 6.98
C LEU A 96 10.68 -10.75 5.82
N GLY A 97 10.71 -9.57 5.21
CA GLY A 97 9.89 -9.25 4.06
C GLY A 97 10.16 -10.16 2.88
N ALA A 98 9.10 -10.75 2.34
CA ALA A 98 9.15 -11.59 1.15
C ALA A 98 8.97 -10.79 -0.13
N MET A 99 8.36 -9.61 -0.04
CA MET A 99 8.15 -8.67 -1.13
C MET A 99 8.07 -7.24 -0.58
N GLU A 100 8.46 -6.30 -1.40
CA GLU A 100 8.26 -4.87 -1.15
C GLU A 100 7.26 -4.35 -2.19
N SER A 101 6.38 -3.46 -1.78
CA SER A 101 5.41 -2.83 -2.66
C SER A 101 5.35 -1.33 -2.40
N SER A 102 4.83 -0.60 -3.36
CA SER A 102 4.64 0.83 -3.27
C SER A 102 3.37 1.23 -4.01
N VAL A 103 2.91 2.45 -3.83
CA VAL A 103 1.78 3.04 -4.52
C VAL A 103 2.24 4.10 -5.51
N GLY A 104 1.41 4.33 -6.55
CA GLY A 104 1.65 5.33 -7.57
C GLY A 104 0.35 5.95 -8.07
N LEU A 105 0.49 6.97 -8.91
CA LEU A 105 -0.64 7.55 -9.63
C LEU A 105 -0.78 6.82 -10.97
N TYR A 106 -1.80 5.99 -11.09
CA TYR A 106 -2.18 5.35 -12.34
C TYR A 106 -2.97 6.31 -13.19
N TYR A 107 -2.72 6.34 -14.49
CA TYR A 107 -3.47 7.19 -15.41
C TYR A 107 -3.80 6.46 -16.72
N ASN A 108 -4.91 6.83 -17.31
CA ASN A 108 -5.31 6.36 -18.63
C ASN A 108 -4.71 7.30 -19.70
N LYS A 109 -3.74 6.79 -20.48
CA LYS A 109 -3.02 7.55 -21.51
C LYS A 109 -3.94 8.16 -22.56
N ASP A 110 -4.99 7.43 -22.95
CA ASP A 110 -5.91 7.90 -24.02
C ASP A 110 -6.75 9.07 -23.54
N ILE A 111 -7.22 9.05 -22.28
CA ILE A 111 -7.97 10.15 -21.68
C ILE A 111 -7.08 11.39 -21.55
N LEU A 112 -5.84 11.23 -21.10
CA LEU A 112 -4.89 12.34 -20.96
C LEU A 112 -4.54 12.93 -22.33
N ALA A 113 -4.31 12.10 -23.34
CA ALA A 113 -4.07 12.55 -24.71
C ALA A 113 -5.26 13.33 -25.29
N GLU A 114 -6.50 12.84 -25.10
CA GLU A 114 -7.73 13.56 -25.52
C GLU A 114 -7.87 14.91 -24.79
N ALA A 115 -7.47 14.98 -23.53
CA ALA A 115 -7.49 16.19 -22.71
C ALA A 115 -6.32 17.15 -22.96
N GLY A 116 -5.33 16.75 -23.76
CA GLY A 116 -4.11 17.54 -24.00
C GLY A 116 -3.26 17.73 -22.72
N VAL A 117 -3.17 16.69 -21.89
CA VAL A 117 -2.41 16.69 -20.64
C VAL A 117 -1.10 15.92 -20.83
N GLU A 118 0.00 16.58 -20.55
CA GLU A 118 1.33 15.96 -20.46
C GLU A 118 1.59 15.45 -19.05
N VAL A 119 2.15 14.24 -18.93
CA VAL A 119 2.42 13.59 -17.65
C VAL A 119 3.75 14.09 -17.10
N PRO A 120 3.86 14.35 -15.79
CA PRO A 120 5.10 14.80 -15.18
C PRO A 120 6.15 13.68 -15.19
N ASP A 121 7.43 14.06 -15.20
CA ASP A 121 8.52 13.11 -15.02
C ASP A 121 8.71 12.72 -13.54
N ALA A 122 9.62 11.78 -13.30
CA ALA A 122 9.84 11.26 -11.96
C ALA A 122 10.42 12.30 -10.99
N ASP A 123 11.05 13.36 -11.47
CA ASP A 123 11.71 14.37 -10.64
C ASP A 123 10.86 15.60 -10.38
N HIS A 124 9.80 15.79 -11.19
CA HIS A 124 8.90 16.94 -11.15
C HIS A 124 7.44 16.45 -11.05
N PRO A 125 7.02 15.83 -9.91
CA PRO A 125 5.63 15.41 -9.73
C PRO A 125 4.69 16.62 -9.76
N TRP A 126 3.45 16.41 -10.18
CA TRP A 126 2.44 17.47 -10.08
C TRP A 126 2.25 17.90 -8.62
N THR A 127 2.21 19.19 -8.40
CA THR A 127 1.71 19.77 -7.15
C THR A 127 0.18 19.70 -7.09
N TRP A 128 -0.38 19.91 -5.91
CA TRP A 128 -1.85 19.93 -5.74
C TRP A 128 -2.55 20.95 -6.65
N SER A 129 -1.96 22.14 -6.79
CA SER A 129 -2.50 23.17 -7.67
C SER A 129 -2.45 22.73 -9.14
N GLU A 130 -1.34 22.19 -9.60
CA GLU A 130 -1.19 21.69 -10.98
C GLU A 130 -2.13 20.51 -11.24
N PHE A 131 -2.22 19.56 -10.31
CA PHE A 131 -3.11 18.41 -10.45
C PHE A 131 -4.57 18.83 -10.47
N THR A 132 -4.96 19.86 -9.72
CA THR A 132 -6.31 20.44 -9.79
C THR A 132 -6.62 20.99 -11.19
N GLU A 133 -5.66 21.66 -11.83
CA GLU A 133 -5.83 22.12 -13.23
C GLU A 133 -5.90 20.95 -14.21
N VAL A 134 -5.15 19.87 -13.97
CA VAL A 134 -5.25 18.63 -14.75
C VAL A 134 -6.62 17.99 -14.59
N LEU A 135 -7.17 17.90 -13.37
CA LEU A 135 -8.51 17.37 -13.12
C LEU A 135 -9.58 18.16 -13.88
N LYS A 136 -9.49 19.49 -13.93
CA LYS A 136 -10.39 20.32 -14.72
C LYS A 136 -10.33 20.00 -16.21
N LYS A 137 -9.14 19.73 -16.75
CA LYS A 137 -8.96 19.40 -18.17
C LYS A 137 -9.51 18.02 -18.53
N VAL A 138 -9.33 17.00 -17.67
CA VAL A 138 -9.81 15.65 -17.97
C VAL A 138 -11.29 15.46 -17.68
N GLN A 139 -11.89 16.28 -16.81
CA GLN A 139 -13.29 16.15 -16.39
C GLN A 139 -14.28 16.12 -17.58
N PRO A 140 -14.21 17.02 -18.59
CA PRO A 140 -15.12 16.96 -19.73
C PRO A 140 -14.97 15.69 -20.59
N VAL A 141 -13.78 15.08 -20.60
CA VAL A 141 -13.52 13.84 -21.34
C VAL A 141 -14.19 12.66 -20.66
N VAL A 142 -14.02 12.53 -19.33
CA VAL A 142 -14.60 11.43 -18.57
C VAL A 142 -16.11 11.55 -18.41
N GLU A 143 -16.68 12.76 -18.37
CA GLU A 143 -18.13 12.99 -18.33
C GLU A 143 -18.84 12.45 -19.57
N LYS A 144 -18.25 12.57 -20.75
CA LYS A 144 -18.76 11.93 -21.98
C LYS A 144 -18.86 10.41 -21.85
N LYS A 145 -17.99 9.82 -21.03
CA LYS A 145 -17.93 8.37 -20.71
C LYS A 145 -18.79 7.99 -19.49
N LYS A 146 -19.54 8.94 -18.91
CA LYS A 146 -20.29 8.77 -17.65
C LYS A 146 -19.37 8.32 -16.50
N GLY A 147 -18.17 8.90 -16.44
CA GLY A 147 -17.11 8.61 -15.49
C GLY A 147 -16.75 9.81 -14.61
N TYR A 148 -15.61 9.70 -13.96
CA TYR A 148 -15.04 10.69 -13.05
C TYR A 148 -13.57 10.91 -13.36
N ALA A 149 -13.03 12.07 -13.01
CA ALA A 149 -11.59 12.30 -13.17
C ALA A 149 -10.76 11.35 -12.30
N LEU A 150 -11.22 11.08 -11.08
CA LEU A 150 -10.57 10.22 -10.10
C LEU A 150 -11.41 8.98 -9.79
N ASP A 151 -10.81 7.81 -9.90
CA ASP A 151 -11.23 6.60 -9.19
C ASP A 151 -10.55 6.58 -7.83
N MET A 152 -11.20 7.16 -6.86
CA MET A 152 -10.67 7.31 -5.51
C MET A 152 -11.75 6.95 -4.51
N THR A 153 -11.40 6.09 -3.58
CA THR A 153 -12.27 5.69 -2.47
C THR A 153 -11.48 5.72 -1.17
N PHE A 154 -12.17 5.83 -0.05
CA PHE A 154 -11.56 5.76 1.27
C PHE A 154 -11.92 4.42 1.91
N PRO A 155 -11.15 3.36 1.64
CA PRO A 155 -11.38 2.05 2.24
C PRO A 155 -11.22 2.12 3.76
N THR A 156 -11.87 1.22 4.47
CA THR A 156 -11.72 1.12 5.93
C THR A 156 -10.38 0.50 6.31
N GLY A 157 -9.86 0.83 7.50
CA GLY A 157 -8.65 0.24 8.05
C GLY A 157 -7.35 0.86 7.51
N GLU A 158 -6.29 0.07 7.52
CA GLU A 158 -4.94 0.53 7.16
C GLU A 158 -4.79 0.99 5.71
N ALA A 159 -5.59 0.43 4.81
CA ALA A 159 -5.50 0.72 3.38
C ALA A 159 -5.65 2.22 3.08
N THR A 160 -6.52 2.94 3.79
CA THR A 160 -6.64 4.40 3.64
C THR A 160 -5.33 5.12 3.92
N ILE A 161 -4.64 4.75 4.99
CA ILE A 161 -3.33 5.33 5.32
C ILE A 161 -2.30 4.94 4.26
N TYR A 162 -2.25 3.67 3.87
CA TYR A 162 -1.29 3.19 2.89
C TYR A 162 -1.41 3.92 1.55
N TYR A 163 -2.64 4.11 1.04
CA TYR A 163 -2.85 4.79 -0.23
C TYR A 163 -2.63 6.30 -0.14
N TYR A 164 -3.00 6.96 0.95
CA TYR A 164 -3.10 8.42 0.97
C TYR A 164 -2.12 9.14 1.89
N ALA A 165 -1.32 8.42 2.65
CA ALA A 165 -0.25 9.00 3.46
C ALA A 165 0.69 9.95 2.67
N PRO A 166 1.04 9.68 1.40
CA PRO A 166 1.86 10.60 0.61
C PRO A 166 1.31 12.03 0.53
N PHE A 167 -0.01 12.20 0.50
CA PHE A 167 -0.61 13.53 0.52
C PHE A 167 -0.34 14.27 1.82
N PHE A 168 -0.47 13.57 2.96
CA PHE A 168 -0.21 14.15 4.28
C PHE A 168 1.26 14.48 4.46
N TRP A 169 2.14 13.55 4.17
CA TRP A 169 3.58 13.70 4.35
C TRP A 169 4.16 14.79 3.43
N SER A 170 3.74 14.87 2.18
CA SER A 170 4.20 15.92 1.27
C SER A 170 3.76 17.32 1.69
N ASN A 171 2.73 17.45 2.53
CA ASN A 171 2.29 18.72 3.13
C ASN A 171 2.88 18.97 4.52
N GLY A 172 3.83 18.14 4.98
CA GLY A 172 4.46 18.25 6.30
C GLY A 172 3.61 17.73 7.45
N GLY A 173 2.50 17.05 7.14
CA GLY A 173 1.65 16.38 8.13
C GLY A 173 2.15 14.98 8.50
N ASP A 174 1.60 14.41 9.56
CA ASP A 174 1.87 13.03 9.98
C ASP A 174 0.69 12.48 10.79
N PHE A 175 0.70 11.17 11.08
CA PHE A 175 -0.38 10.49 11.82
C PHE A 175 -0.06 10.33 13.30
N VAL A 176 1.22 10.13 13.62
CA VAL A 176 1.75 9.97 14.97
C VAL A 176 3.08 10.70 15.09
N SER A 177 3.50 11.06 16.30
CA SER A 177 4.84 11.60 16.53
C SER A 177 5.92 10.58 16.16
N LYS A 178 7.13 11.06 15.87
CA LYS A 178 8.28 10.20 15.48
C LYS A 178 8.62 9.09 16.48
N ASP A 179 8.30 9.31 17.77
CA ASP A 179 8.45 8.30 18.83
C ASP A 179 7.26 7.34 18.95
N GLY A 180 6.20 7.53 18.12
CA GLY A 180 5.00 6.72 18.12
C GLY A 180 4.04 6.95 19.31
N LEU A 181 4.33 7.90 20.21
CA LEU A 181 3.63 8.03 21.49
C LEU A 181 2.50 9.07 21.50
N LYS A 182 2.43 9.93 20.48
CA LYS A 182 1.46 11.04 20.45
C LYS A 182 0.69 11.03 19.13
N VAL A 183 -0.61 11.16 19.24
CA VAL A 183 -1.54 11.38 18.12
C VAL A 183 -2.07 12.81 18.16
N ASN A 184 -2.50 13.27 19.34
CA ASN A 184 -3.01 14.62 19.53
C ASN A 184 -1.92 15.67 19.28
N GLY A 185 -2.23 16.68 18.48
CA GLY A 185 -1.29 17.71 18.04
C GLY A 185 -0.48 17.32 16.79
N VAL A 186 -0.53 16.04 16.40
CA VAL A 186 0.08 15.52 15.16
C VAL A 186 -1.01 15.24 14.13
N PHE A 187 -1.91 14.29 14.42
CA PHE A 187 -2.99 13.94 13.50
C PHE A 187 -3.98 15.07 13.24
N ASN A 188 -4.24 15.89 14.24
CA ASN A 188 -5.11 17.08 14.12
C ASN A 188 -4.34 18.38 13.84
N SER A 189 -3.19 18.28 13.19
CA SER A 189 -2.39 19.44 12.76
C SER A 189 -3.11 20.25 11.67
N LYS A 190 -2.63 21.48 11.45
CA LYS A 190 -3.10 22.35 10.38
C LYS A 190 -2.84 21.72 9.00
N GLU A 191 -1.67 21.15 8.81
CA GLU A 191 -1.21 20.50 7.59
C GLU A 191 -2.12 19.32 7.22
N ASN A 192 -2.48 18.50 8.20
CA ASN A 192 -3.43 17.41 8.01
C ASN A 192 -4.84 17.90 7.68
N LEU A 193 -5.29 18.96 8.31
CA LEU A 193 -6.59 19.58 8.00
C LEU A 193 -6.62 20.14 6.57
N GLU A 194 -5.54 20.76 6.12
CA GLU A 194 -5.39 21.23 4.73
C GLU A 194 -5.48 20.05 3.74
N THR A 195 -4.80 18.93 4.04
CA THR A 195 -4.87 17.71 3.22
C THR A 195 -6.28 17.14 3.13
N VAL A 196 -7.00 17.06 4.26
CA VAL A 196 -8.40 16.60 4.28
C VAL A 196 -9.29 17.55 3.48
N ASN A 197 -9.08 18.86 3.57
CA ASN A 197 -9.82 19.84 2.76
C ASN A 197 -9.50 19.70 1.27
N TYR A 198 -8.28 19.34 0.91
CA TYR A 198 -7.92 19.05 -0.48
C TYR A 198 -8.70 17.84 -1.00
N PHE A 199 -8.77 16.73 -0.25
CA PHE A 199 -9.63 15.58 -0.60
C PHE A 199 -11.10 15.95 -0.69
N LYS A 200 -11.59 16.76 0.26
CA LYS A 200 -12.98 17.26 0.20
C LYS A 200 -13.24 18.03 -1.09
N SER A 201 -12.26 18.77 -1.60
CA SER A 201 -12.41 19.52 -2.84
C SER A 201 -12.67 18.62 -4.05
N PHE A 202 -12.17 17.39 -4.08
CA PHE A 202 -12.46 16.43 -5.15
C PHE A 202 -13.94 16.04 -5.20
N LEU A 203 -14.56 15.90 -4.02
CA LEU A 203 -16.01 15.64 -3.90
C LEU A 203 -16.83 16.88 -4.26
N ASP A 204 -16.44 18.05 -3.74
CA ASP A 204 -17.16 19.30 -3.94
C ASP A 204 -17.18 19.72 -5.42
N ASN A 205 -16.08 19.44 -6.14
CA ASN A 205 -15.98 19.74 -7.58
C ASN A 205 -16.45 18.59 -8.49
N GLY A 206 -16.90 17.47 -7.92
CA GLY A 206 -17.39 16.33 -8.71
C GLY A 206 -16.30 15.54 -9.45
N TYR A 207 -15.04 15.68 -9.06
CA TYR A 207 -13.93 14.92 -9.66
C TYR A 207 -13.95 13.45 -9.30
N MET A 208 -14.53 13.09 -8.17
CA MET A 208 -14.70 11.71 -7.71
C MET A 208 -16.13 11.41 -7.32
N SER A 209 -16.51 10.14 -7.34
CA SER A 209 -17.81 9.67 -6.88
C SER A 209 -17.91 9.69 -5.35
N LYS A 210 -19.12 9.95 -4.82
CA LYS A 210 -19.45 9.82 -3.40
C LYS A 210 -19.60 8.37 -2.94
N VAL A 211 -19.74 7.46 -3.89
CA VAL A 211 -19.87 6.02 -3.64
C VAL A 211 -18.88 5.28 -4.49
N GLN A 212 -18.43 4.12 -4.02
CA GLN A 212 -17.56 3.27 -4.79
C GLN A 212 -18.26 2.80 -6.07
N ILE A 213 -17.56 2.89 -7.20
CA ILE A 213 -18.02 2.37 -8.48
C ILE A 213 -17.02 1.26 -8.87
N THR A 214 -17.53 0.06 -9.04
CA THR A 214 -16.70 -1.08 -9.43
C THR A 214 -16.08 -0.85 -10.81
N ASP A 215 -14.80 -1.17 -10.92
CA ASP A 215 -14.02 -1.12 -12.16
C ASP A 215 -14.13 0.25 -12.89
N LEU A 216 -14.16 1.36 -12.15
CA LEU A 216 -14.33 2.68 -12.76
C LEU A 216 -13.14 3.04 -13.66
N PHE A 217 -11.92 2.85 -13.17
CA PHE A 217 -10.69 3.07 -13.93
C PHE A 217 -10.50 1.98 -14.99
N GLU A 218 -10.69 0.73 -14.61
CA GLU A 218 -10.50 -0.47 -15.43
C GLU A 218 -11.48 -0.51 -16.63
N SER A 219 -12.63 0.11 -16.50
CA SER A 219 -13.58 0.27 -17.61
C SER A 219 -13.31 1.48 -18.52
N GLY A 220 -12.17 2.18 -18.32
CA GLY A 220 -11.78 3.34 -19.10
C GLY A 220 -12.64 4.58 -18.85
N ARG A 221 -13.31 4.67 -17.68
CA ARG A 221 -14.20 5.77 -17.29
C ARG A 221 -13.59 6.73 -16.26
N ALA A 222 -12.38 6.43 -15.75
CA ALA A 222 -11.63 7.36 -14.93
C ALA A 222 -10.30 7.71 -15.59
N ALA A 223 -9.83 8.95 -15.36
CA ALA A 223 -8.55 9.39 -15.85
C ALA A 223 -7.41 8.91 -14.94
N PHE A 224 -7.65 8.87 -13.62
CA PHE A 224 -6.65 8.58 -12.61
C PHE A 224 -7.17 7.61 -11.53
N LYS A 225 -6.23 6.82 -10.98
CA LYS A 225 -6.43 5.96 -9.81
C LYS A 225 -5.15 5.96 -8.96
N PHE A 226 -5.26 6.04 -7.65
CA PHE A 226 -4.14 5.80 -6.74
C PHE A 226 -4.14 4.34 -6.33
N ASP A 227 -3.12 3.58 -6.74
CA ASP A 227 -3.08 2.15 -6.47
C ASP A 227 -1.64 1.63 -6.31
N GLY A 228 -1.52 0.37 -5.89
CA GLY A 228 -0.25 -0.29 -5.63
C GLY A 228 0.27 -1.13 -6.79
N ALA A 229 1.54 -1.50 -6.69
CA ALA A 229 2.25 -2.22 -7.75
C ALA A 229 1.60 -3.58 -8.14
N TRP A 230 0.79 -4.17 -7.26
CA TRP A 230 0.04 -5.42 -7.53
C TRP A 230 -1.01 -5.26 -8.63
N GLU A 231 -1.58 -4.05 -8.79
CA GLU A 231 -2.66 -3.81 -9.73
C GLU A 231 -2.20 -3.72 -11.18
N VAL A 232 -0.91 -3.45 -11.41
CA VAL A 232 -0.34 -3.41 -12.78
C VAL A 232 -0.63 -4.69 -13.55
N ASN A 233 -0.36 -5.84 -12.93
CA ASN A 233 -0.60 -7.14 -13.57
C ASN A 233 -2.09 -7.44 -13.73
N THR A 234 -2.92 -7.03 -12.78
CA THR A 234 -4.38 -7.18 -12.84
C THR A 234 -4.93 -6.43 -14.04
N ILE A 235 -4.57 -5.15 -14.19
CA ILE A 235 -5.03 -4.31 -15.30
C ILE A 235 -4.49 -4.87 -16.62
N TYR A 236 -3.21 -5.16 -16.71
CA TYR A 236 -2.59 -5.66 -17.94
C TYR A 236 -3.23 -6.95 -18.45
N ASN A 237 -3.56 -7.89 -17.56
CA ASN A 237 -4.09 -9.20 -17.95
C ASN A 237 -5.61 -9.21 -18.15
N ASN A 238 -6.36 -8.43 -17.36
CA ASN A 238 -7.81 -8.52 -17.31
C ASN A 238 -8.51 -7.38 -18.05
N TYR A 239 -7.81 -6.25 -18.28
CA TYR A 239 -8.35 -5.03 -18.90
C TYR A 239 -7.42 -4.51 -19.99
N PRO A 240 -7.16 -5.29 -21.05
CA PRO A 240 -6.17 -4.99 -22.08
C PRO A 240 -6.51 -3.72 -22.90
N ASP A 241 -7.75 -3.25 -22.85
CA ASP A 241 -8.19 -2.02 -23.51
C ASP A 241 -7.81 -0.74 -22.73
N VAL A 242 -7.32 -0.87 -21.49
CA VAL A 242 -6.83 0.26 -20.70
C VAL A 242 -5.37 0.55 -21.03
N ASN A 243 -5.14 1.67 -21.68
CA ASN A 243 -3.78 2.15 -21.99
C ASN A 243 -3.17 2.76 -20.72
N LEU A 244 -2.67 1.86 -19.83
CA LEU A 244 -2.16 2.20 -18.51
C LEU A 244 -0.83 2.96 -18.59
N GLY A 245 -0.73 4.03 -17.81
CA GLY A 245 0.51 4.68 -17.42
C GLY A 245 0.61 4.81 -15.90
N VAL A 246 1.83 4.99 -15.40
CA VAL A 246 2.09 5.24 -13.97
C VAL A 246 2.93 6.51 -13.87
N ALA A 247 2.55 7.40 -13.00
CA ALA A 247 3.21 8.67 -12.72
C ALA A 247 3.64 8.74 -11.24
N PRO A 248 4.54 9.67 -10.89
CA PRO A 248 4.83 9.98 -9.50
C PRO A 248 3.57 10.39 -8.76
N TYR A 249 3.58 10.17 -7.46
CA TYR A 249 2.51 10.62 -6.58
C TYR A 249 2.42 12.15 -6.58
N VAL A 250 1.20 12.66 -6.48
CA VAL A 250 0.94 14.10 -6.39
C VAL A 250 1.43 14.62 -5.03
N VAL A 251 2.08 15.77 -5.04
CA VAL A 251 2.67 16.38 -3.84
C VAL A 251 1.98 17.71 -3.48
N SER A 252 2.10 18.13 -2.24
CA SER A 252 1.63 19.46 -1.82
C SER A 252 2.39 20.60 -2.54
N ASP A 253 1.74 21.75 -2.67
CA ASP A 253 2.41 22.99 -3.13
C ASP A 253 3.53 23.43 -2.16
N ASN A 254 3.55 22.93 -0.92
CA ASN A 254 4.57 23.15 0.10
C ASN A 254 5.65 22.05 0.14
N TRP A 255 5.65 21.14 -0.84
CA TRP A 255 6.58 20.01 -0.86
C TRP A 255 8.05 20.44 -0.79
N ASP A 256 8.82 19.82 0.08
CA ASP A 256 10.23 20.13 0.36
C ASP A 256 11.23 19.38 -0.53
N GLY A 257 10.75 18.62 -1.52
CA GLY A 257 11.59 17.80 -2.40
C GLY A 257 11.83 16.37 -1.90
N GLY A 258 11.38 16.01 -0.69
CA GLY A 258 11.45 14.64 -0.16
C GLY A 258 10.54 13.68 -0.93
N ARG A 259 10.87 12.40 -0.90
CA ARG A 259 10.01 11.34 -1.47
C ARG A 259 9.16 10.74 -0.37
N TYR A 260 7.87 10.83 -0.52
CA TYR A 260 6.89 10.38 0.47
C TYR A 260 5.97 9.31 -0.11
N THR A 261 6.56 8.19 -0.54
CA THR A 261 5.76 7.04 -1.00
C THR A 261 5.89 5.93 0.05
N PRO A 262 4.78 5.37 0.55
CA PRO A 262 4.84 4.28 1.49
C PRO A 262 5.44 3.06 0.80
N THR A 263 6.25 2.34 1.53
CA THR A 263 6.65 1.00 1.17
C THR A 263 5.97 0.04 2.12
N GLY A 264 5.62 -1.14 1.64
CA GLY A 264 4.94 -2.14 2.44
C GLY A 264 5.39 -3.52 2.05
N SER A 265 5.64 -4.34 3.04
CA SER A 265 6.13 -5.69 2.86
C SER A 265 5.21 -6.69 3.55
N TRP A 266 4.84 -7.75 2.82
CA TRP A 266 4.41 -8.98 3.46
C TRP A 266 5.64 -9.77 3.85
N ALA A 267 5.74 -10.12 5.11
CA ALA A 267 6.89 -10.77 5.70
C ALA A 267 6.58 -12.19 6.18
N PHE A 268 7.58 -13.02 6.25
CA PHE A 268 7.51 -14.31 6.94
C PHE A 268 7.99 -14.15 8.38
N ALA A 269 7.24 -14.67 9.32
CA ALA A 269 7.55 -14.67 10.75
C ALA A 269 7.42 -16.08 11.33
N ALA A 270 8.24 -16.40 12.31
CA ALA A 270 8.13 -17.63 13.07
C ALA A 270 7.06 -17.46 14.16
N SER A 271 6.14 -18.40 14.24
CA SER A 271 5.15 -18.45 15.32
C SER A 271 5.84 -18.69 16.67
N SER A 272 5.30 -18.12 17.73
CA SER A 272 5.74 -18.42 19.10
C SER A 272 5.45 -19.87 19.55
N LYS A 273 4.69 -20.63 18.76
CA LYS A 273 4.36 -22.04 19.02
C LYS A 273 5.32 -23.01 18.34
N THR A 274 6.09 -22.57 17.33
CA THR A 274 7.12 -23.41 16.71
C THR A 274 8.26 -23.71 17.68
N LYS A 275 8.83 -24.91 17.56
CA LYS A 275 9.89 -25.43 18.47
C LYS A 275 11.26 -25.25 17.85
#